data_a3b8bb84347f5636737def653c54e45d
#
_entry.id   a3b8bb84347f5636737def653c54e45d
#
_cell.length_a   1.000
_cell.length_b   1.000
_cell.length_c   1.000
_cell.angle_alpha   90.00
_cell.angle_beta   90.00
_cell.angle_gamma   90.00
#
_symmetry.space_group_name_H-M   'P 1'
#
loop_
_entity.id
_entity.type
_entity.pdbx_description
1 polymer ?
#
loop_
_entity_poly.entity_id
_entity_poly.type
_entity_poly.pdbx_seq_one_letter_code
_entity_poly.pdbx_strand_id
1 'polypeptide(L)'
;MYSTGYLSTADWNDTRFQRPEFDKMLYTARAELDQARRKAIYRDMAMLMRDEGGLIVPFFNQFVDAANTKKVGGWVKNPNGEMMDGYALNECWLNA
;
A
#
# COMPACT_ATOMS: atom_id res chain seq x y z
N MET A 1 2.17 5.11 -4.51
CA MET A 1 0.78 4.66 -4.49
C MET A 1 -0.13 5.48 -5.41
N TYR A 2 -0.23 6.82 -5.32
CA TYR A 2 -1.12 7.60 -6.19
C TYR A 2 -0.84 7.45 -7.69
N SER A 3 0.44 7.40 -8.09
CA SER A 3 0.82 7.22 -9.50
C SER A 3 0.63 5.80 -10.03
N THR A 4 0.62 4.80 -9.15
CA THR A 4 0.53 3.38 -9.55
C THR A 4 -0.88 2.83 -9.49
N GLY A 5 -1.71 3.34 -8.59
CA GLY A 5 -3.04 2.80 -8.35
C GLY A 5 -4.21 3.74 -8.70
N TYR A 6 -3.97 5.04 -8.91
CA TYR A 6 -5.06 6.01 -9.07
C TYR A 6 -4.89 7.01 -10.21
N LEU A 7 -3.70 7.12 -10.81
CA LEU A 7 -3.54 7.89 -12.03
C LEU A 7 -4.44 7.28 -13.12
N SER A 8 -5.10 8.09 -13.93
CA SER A 8 -6.05 7.62 -14.95
C SER A 8 -5.45 6.60 -15.93
N THR A 9 -4.13 6.65 -16.12
CA THR A 9 -3.36 5.75 -17.01
C THR A 9 -2.61 4.65 -16.26
N ALA A 10 -2.82 4.50 -14.94
CA ALA A 10 -2.09 3.51 -14.16
C ALA A 10 -2.61 2.09 -14.41
N ASP A 11 -1.71 1.15 -14.60
CA ASP A 11 -2.05 -0.27 -14.82
C ASP A 11 -2.77 -0.92 -13.64
N TRP A 12 -2.52 -0.42 -12.42
CA TRP A 12 -3.12 -0.92 -11.17
C TRP A 12 -4.32 -0.08 -10.70
N ASN A 13 -4.93 0.67 -11.63
CA ASN A 13 -6.14 1.43 -11.32
C ASN A 13 -7.39 0.52 -11.39
N ASP A 14 -7.50 -0.41 -10.48
CA ASP A 14 -8.58 -1.40 -10.41
C ASP A 14 -9.96 -0.78 -10.24
N THR A 15 -10.01 0.40 -9.61
CA THR A 15 -11.26 1.14 -9.40
C THR A 15 -11.74 1.87 -10.65
N ARG A 16 -10.91 1.93 -11.70
CA ARG A 16 -11.13 2.74 -12.90
C ARG A 16 -11.39 4.22 -12.59
N PHE A 17 -10.78 4.71 -11.52
CA PHE A 17 -10.84 6.12 -11.15
C PHE A 17 -10.16 6.96 -12.24
N GLN A 18 -10.94 7.79 -12.91
CA GLN A 18 -10.47 8.64 -14.02
C GLN A 18 -10.90 10.07 -13.76
N ARG A 19 -10.00 10.85 -13.20
CA ARG A 19 -10.21 12.27 -12.90
C ARG A 19 -9.01 13.08 -13.40
N PRO A 20 -9.14 13.83 -14.51
CA PRO A 20 -8.08 14.68 -15.03
C PRO A 20 -7.57 15.71 -14.02
N GLU A 21 -8.44 16.15 -13.12
CA GLU A 21 -8.07 17.05 -12.02
C GLU A 21 -7.09 16.38 -11.07
N PHE A 22 -7.36 15.16 -10.65
CA PHE A 22 -6.46 14.36 -9.81
C PHE A 22 -5.09 14.16 -10.47
N ASP A 23 -5.09 13.79 -11.75
CA ASP A 23 -3.87 13.61 -12.52
C ASP A 23 -3.02 14.89 -12.55
N LYS A 24 -3.65 16.02 -12.82
CA LYS A 24 -3.00 17.34 -12.82
C LYS A 24 -2.41 17.68 -11.44
N MET A 25 -3.19 17.43 -10.37
CA MET A 25 -2.71 17.66 -9.00
C MET A 25 -1.52 16.78 -8.67
N LEU A 26 -1.51 15.52 -9.11
CA LEU A 26 -0.39 14.60 -8.90
C LEU A 26 0.89 15.09 -9.56
N TYR A 27 0.82 15.52 -10.82
CA TYR A 27 1.99 16.08 -11.52
C TYR A 27 2.47 17.38 -10.88
N THR A 28 1.54 18.25 -10.47
CA THR A 28 1.87 19.49 -9.76
C THR A 28 2.57 19.20 -8.43
N ALA A 29 2.04 18.26 -7.63
CA ALA A 29 2.64 17.89 -6.35
C ALA A 29 4.04 17.29 -6.50
N ARG A 30 4.29 16.55 -7.57
CA ARG A 30 5.62 15.96 -7.85
C ARG A 30 6.66 17.00 -8.27
N ALA A 31 6.23 18.07 -8.90
CA ALA A 31 7.09 19.19 -9.30
C ALA A 31 7.27 20.24 -8.20
N GLU A 32 6.40 20.26 -7.18
CA GLU A 32 6.44 21.23 -6.09
C GLU A 32 7.60 20.96 -5.13
N LEU A 33 8.48 21.96 -4.96
CA LEU A 33 9.64 21.86 -4.08
C LEU A 33 9.33 22.32 -2.65
N ASP A 34 8.36 23.23 -2.49
CA ASP A 34 7.93 23.66 -1.16
C ASP A 34 7.15 22.55 -0.46
N GLN A 35 7.65 22.13 0.69
CA GLN A 35 7.09 21.03 1.48
C GLN A 35 5.64 21.29 1.94
N ALA A 36 5.35 22.53 2.35
CA ALA A 36 4.04 22.88 2.89
C ALA A 36 3.00 22.90 1.77
N ARG A 37 3.34 23.47 0.61
CA ARG A 37 2.49 23.47 -0.59
C ARG A 37 2.27 22.06 -1.11
N ARG A 38 3.32 21.25 -1.21
CA ARG A 38 3.22 19.86 -1.64
C ARG A 38 2.31 19.05 -0.73
N LYS A 39 2.44 19.21 0.59
CA LYS A 39 1.57 18.56 1.58
C LYS A 39 0.11 18.97 1.42
N ALA A 40 -0.16 20.25 1.14
CA ALA A 40 -1.51 20.74 0.90
C ALA A 40 -2.13 20.07 -0.34
N ILE A 41 -1.39 20.00 -1.46
CA ILE A 41 -1.88 19.35 -2.68
C ILE A 41 -2.19 17.86 -2.42
N TYR A 42 -1.29 17.12 -1.76
CA TYR A 42 -1.57 15.71 -1.42
C TYR A 42 -2.75 15.54 -0.48
N ARG A 43 -2.99 16.47 0.42
CA ARG A 43 -4.20 16.45 1.25
C ARG A 43 -5.46 16.62 0.43
N ASP A 44 -5.47 17.57 -0.49
CA ASP A 44 -6.62 17.83 -1.36
C ASP A 44 -6.88 16.63 -2.29
N MET A 45 -5.82 16.00 -2.81
CA MET A 45 -5.93 14.74 -3.55
C MET A 45 -6.53 13.60 -2.70
N ALA A 46 -6.14 13.48 -1.44
CA ALA A 46 -6.70 12.48 -0.52
C ALA A 46 -8.19 12.73 -0.25
N MET A 47 -8.59 13.99 -0.12
CA MET A 47 -10.00 14.35 0.04
C MET A 47 -10.81 14.00 -1.21
N LEU A 48 -10.30 14.34 -2.40
CA LEU A 48 -10.95 13.98 -3.66
C LEU A 48 -11.12 12.46 -3.80
N MET A 49 -10.09 11.69 -3.46
CA MET A 49 -10.18 10.22 -3.46
C MET A 49 -11.16 9.68 -2.42
N ARG A 50 -11.22 10.27 -1.24
CA ARG A 50 -12.21 9.88 -0.22
C ARG A 50 -13.63 10.09 -0.71
N ASP A 51 -13.89 11.21 -1.38
CA ASP A 51 -15.24 11.63 -1.73
C ASP A 51 -15.72 11.01 -3.06
N GLU A 52 -14.80 10.74 -4.00
CA GLU A 52 -15.11 10.29 -5.36
C GLU A 52 -14.38 8.99 -5.77
N GLY A 53 -13.46 8.50 -4.95
CA GLY A 53 -12.73 7.26 -5.22
C GLY A 53 -13.64 6.03 -5.14
N GLY A 54 -13.39 5.04 -5.99
CA GLY A 54 -14.18 3.80 -6.06
C GLY A 54 -13.79 2.73 -5.04
N LEU A 55 -12.74 2.95 -4.22
CA LEU A 55 -12.23 1.98 -3.27
C LEU A 55 -12.85 2.20 -1.88
N ILE A 56 -13.52 1.17 -1.38
CA ILE A 56 -14.05 1.13 -0.02
C ILE A 56 -13.17 0.18 0.80
N VAL A 57 -12.50 0.70 1.83
CA VAL A 57 -11.68 -0.09 2.77
C VAL A 57 -12.38 -0.06 4.14
N PRO A 58 -13.27 -1.01 4.42
CA PRO A 58 -14.03 -1.02 5.67
C PRO A 58 -13.16 -1.35 6.89
N PHE A 59 -12.11 -2.14 6.69
CA PHE A 59 -11.15 -2.52 7.72
C PHE A 59 -9.86 -3.05 7.07
N PHE A 60 -8.78 -3.07 7.84
CA PHE A 60 -7.54 -3.74 7.47
C PHE A 60 -7.50 -5.14 8.09
N ASN A 61 -7.30 -6.15 7.27
CA ASN A 61 -7.10 -7.51 7.75
C ASN A 61 -5.79 -7.63 8.53
N GLN A 62 -5.80 -8.47 9.55
CA GLN A 62 -4.56 -8.91 10.19
C GLN A 62 -3.98 -10.07 9.39
N PHE A 63 -2.67 -10.05 9.18
CA PHE A 63 -1.96 -11.23 8.72
C PHE A 63 -1.86 -12.23 9.87
N VAL A 64 -2.35 -13.44 9.65
CA VAL A 64 -2.37 -14.49 10.65
C VAL A 64 -1.61 -15.71 10.12
N ASP A 65 -0.44 -15.95 10.69
CA ASP A 65 0.38 -17.11 10.43
C ASP A 65 0.39 -18.06 11.62
N ALA A 66 0.56 -19.35 11.34
CA ALA A 66 0.75 -20.36 12.35
C ALA A 66 1.98 -21.23 12.04
N ALA A 67 2.82 -21.43 13.03
CA ALA A 67 3.97 -22.30 12.93
C ALA A 67 4.04 -23.24 14.14
N ASN A 68 4.42 -24.50 13.90
CA ASN A 68 4.73 -25.44 14.98
C ASN A 68 6.17 -25.20 15.44
N THR A 69 6.35 -24.40 16.49
CA THR A 69 7.66 -23.98 17.01
C THR A 69 8.50 -25.14 17.57
N LYS A 70 7.92 -26.34 17.80
CA LYS A 70 8.68 -27.54 18.15
C LYS A 70 9.36 -28.15 16.94
N LYS A 71 8.78 -27.98 15.76
CA LYS A 71 9.28 -28.57 14.50
C LYS A 71 9.97 -27.55 13.60
N VAL A 72 9.66 -26.28 13.75
CA VAL A 72 10.20 -25.21 12.90
C VAL A 72 10.99 -24.24 13.78
N GLY A 73 12.27 -24.14 13.52
CA GLY A 73 13.16 -23.13 14.09
C GLY A 73 13.28 -21.92 13.17
N GLY A 74 13.72 -20.79 13.72
CA GLY A 74 13.91 -19.55 12.97
C GLY A 74 12.66 -18.73 12.68
N TRP A 75 11.49 -19.19 13.08
CA TRP A 75 10.27 -18.44 12.86
C TRP A 75 10.20 -17.16 13.67
N VAL A 76 10.10 -16.02 13.00
CA VAL A 76 9.99 -14.69 13.61
C VAL A 76 8.69 -14.03 13.16
N LYS A 77 7.95 -13.47 14.12
CA LYS A 77 6.73 -12.71 13.80
C LYS A 77 7.10 -11.46 13.00
N ASN A 78 6.56 -11.34 11.79
CA ASN A 78 6.72 -10.16 10.95
C ASN A 78 5.35 -9.52 10.67
N PRO A 79 5.13 -8.26 11.04
CA PRO A 79 3.85 -7.59 10.81
C PRO A 79 3.64 -7.10 9.37
N ASN A 80 4.65 -7.18 8.51
CA ASN A 80 4.60 -6.61 7.16
C ASN A 80 3.92 -7.51 6.14
N GLY A 81 3.85 -8.82 6.42
CA GLY A 81 3.26 -9.77 5.49
C GLY A 81 3.24 -11.20 6.02
N GLU A 82 2.59 -12.07 5.29
CA GLU A 82 2.47 -13.49 5.57
C GLU A 82 3.82 -14.20 5.40
N MET A 83 4.00 -15.32 6.09
CA MET A 83 5.20 -16.16 5.97
C MET A 83 6.50 -15.38 6.17
N MET A 84 6.55 -14.53 7.22
CA MET A 84 7.70 -13.65 7.50
C MET A 84 8.00 -12.69 6.33
N ASP A 85 6.97 -12.11 5.71
CA ASP A 85 7.08 -11.29 4.51
C ASP A 85 7.69 -12.05 3.31
N GLY A 86 7.37 -13.34 3.20
CA GLY A 86 7.85 -14.25 2.16
C GLY A 86 9.23 -14.88 2.42
N TYR A 87 9.92 -14.52 3.52
CA TYR A 87 11.27 -15.02 3.82
C TYR A 87 11.32 -16.35 4.57
N ALA A 88 10.18 -16.88 5.03
CA ALA A 88 10.15 -18.09 5.86
C ALA A 88 10.88 -19.28 5.23
N LEU A 89 10.82 -19.47 3.92
CA LEU A 89 11.51 -20.57 3.23
C LEU A 89 13.04 -20.43 3.22
N ASN A 90 13.55 -19.20 3.38
CA ASN A 90 14.99 -18.94 3.36
C ASN A 90 15.60 -18.91 4.77
N GLU A 91 14.78 -18.60 5.79
CA GLU A 91 15.26 -18.31 7.15
C GLU A 91 14.86 -19.38 8.18
N CYS A 92 13.83 -20.17 7.87
CA CYS A 92 13.37 -21.24 8.76
C CYS A 92 14.06 -22.57 8.45
N TRP A 93 14.18 -23.43 9.49
CA TRP A 93 14.70 -24.79 9.39
C TRP A 93 13.80 -25.77 10.14
N LEU A 94 13.92 -27.04 9.82
CA LEU A 94 13.25 -28.11 10.56
C LEU A 94 14.14 -28.56 11.75
N ASN A 95 13.53 -28.58 12.93
CA ASN A 95 14.19 -29.13 14.11
C ASN A 95 14.15 -30.67 14.02
N ALA A 96 15.26 -31.30 14.32
CA ALA A 96 15.40 -32.77 14.37
C ALA A 96 14.63 -33.35 15.56
#